data_4202053e1f9fb54b6fea768701152139
#
_entry.id   4202053e1f9fb54b6fea768701152139
#
_cell.length_a   1.000
_cell.length_b   1.000
_cell.length_c   1.000
_cell.angle_alpha   90.00
_cell.angle_beta   90.00
_cell.angle_gamma   90.00
#
_symmetry.space_group_name_H-M   'P 1'
#
loop_
_entity.id
_entity.type
_entity.pdbx_description
1 polymer ?
#
loop_
_entity_poly.entity_id
_entity_poly.type
_entity_poly.pdbx_seq_one_letter_code
_entity_poly.pdbx_strand_id
1 'polypeptide(L)'
;MSWINKIENAIKELEGGRFQNLGDAYLRKKYHFQNLVSLGSQEGTDKTTKGIPDSYAEENGKYIYIMYGTHKSVLPKLREDIRLVKEKIYKDNIKEAKIGRIICCHTSSNIEIKQKEELEELAKPYKLELIGVNEIANDLTKLEFQFLSKEYLSISESTEQIWNIDDFIKIHDSSKTNAPISNDYIGDISDIVSWITS
;
A
#
# COMPACT_ATOMS: atom_id res chain seq x y z
N MET A 1 -0.90 4.58 -23.91
CA MET A 1 -1.59 4.27 -22.62
C MET A 1 -0.82 5.04 -21.53
N SER A 2 -1.51 5.79 -20.66
CA SER A 2 -0.84 6.55 -19.60
C SER A 2 -0.16 5.60 -18.59
N TRP A 3 0.84 6.10 -17.89
CA TRP A 3 1.58 5.34 -16.88
C TRP A 3 0.64 4.82 -15.78
N ILE A 4 -0.23 5.67 -15.26
CA ILE A 4 -1.22 5.30 -14.25
C ILE A 4 -2.15 4.18 -14.74
N ASN A 5 -2.57 4.20 -16.01
CA ASN A 5 -3.43 3.15 -16.56
C ASN A 5 -2.71 1.80 -16.68
N LYS A 6 -1.39 1.81 -16.93
CA LYS A 6 -0.59 0.57 -16.91
C LYS A 6 -0.56 -0.03 -15.52
N ILE A 7 -0.33 0.80 -14.50
CA ILE A 7 -0.31 0.38 -13.09
C ILE A 7 -1.69 -0.14 -12.66
N GLU A 8 -2.78 0.60 -12.94
CA GLU A 8 -4.14 0.16 -12.62
C GLU A 8 -4.48 -1.20 -13.21
N ASN A 9 -4.17 -1.40 -14.48
CA ASN A 9 -4.44 -2.66 -15.16
C ASN A 9 -3.64 -3.80 -14.54
N ALA A 10 -2.35 -3.58 -14.27
CA ALA A 10 -1.52 -4.59 -13.62
C ALA A 10 -2.03 -4.95 -12.21
N ILE A 11 -2.49 -3.97 -11.42
CA ILE A 11 -3.10 -4.23 -10.11
C ILE A 11 -4.38 -5.07 -10.26
N LYS A 12 -5.24 -4.77 -11.24
CA LYS A 12 -6.50 -5.49 -11.48
C LYS A 12 -6.29 -6.95 -11.91
N GLU A 13 -5.11 -7.28 -12.45
CA GLU A 13 -4.73 -8.64 -12.85
C GLU A 13 -4.10 -9.45 -11.70
N LEU A 14 -3.83 -8.84 -10.56
CA LEU A 14 -3.26 -9.55 -9.42
C LEU A 14 -4.27 -10.50 -8.79
N GLU A 15 -3.82 -11.71 -8.49
CA GLU A 15 -4.55 -12.64 -7.63
C GLU A 15 -4.52 -12.20 -6.16
N GLY A 16 -5.46 -12.70 -5.36
CA GLY A 16 -5.67 -12.26 -3.98
C GLY A 16 -4.42 -12.17 -3.13
N GLY A 17 -3.59 -13.22 -3.11
CA GLY A 17 -2.35 -13.24 -2.32
C GLY A 17 -1.32 -12.21 -2.80
N ARG A 18 -1.16 -12.04 -4.10
CA ARG A 18 -0.24 -11.04 -4.68
C ARG A 18 -0.74 -9.62 -4.43
N PHE A 19 -2.07 -9.41 -4.52
CA PHE A 19 -2.66 -8.12 -4.19
C PHE A 19 -2.50 -7.79 -2.70
N GLN A 20 -2.66 -8.78 -1.80
CA GLN A 20 -2.40 -8.60 -0.37
C GLN A 20 -0.93 -8.21 -0.12
N ASN A 21 0.03 -8.90 -0.74
CA ASN A 21 1.46 -8.59 -0.58
C ASN A 21 1.79 -7.16 -1.04
N LEU A 22 1.28 -6.74 -2.20
CA LEU A 22 1.40 -5.35 -2.66
C LEU A 22 0.73 -4.39 -1.68
N GLY A 23 -0.48 -4.71 -1.22
CA GLY A 23 -1.25 -3.88 -0.30
C GLY A 23 -0.56 -3.70 1.05
N ASP A 24 -0.02 -4.76 1.62
CA ASP A 24 0.74 -4.71 2.87
C ASP A 24 1.98 -3.82 2.73
N ALA A 25 2.74 -3.97 1.64
CA ALA A 25 3.91 -3.13 1.37
C ALA A 25 3.53 -1.66 1.14
N TYR A 26 2.43 -1.41 0.39
CA TYR A 26 1.90 -0.08 0.15
C TYR A 26 1.45 0.59 1.46
N LEU A 27 0.69 -0.11 2.30
CA LEU A 27 0.19 0.45 3.56
C LEU A 27 1.31 0.71 4.57
N ARG A 28 2.33 -0.17 4.63
CA ARG A 28 3.55 0.09 5.41
C ARG A 28 4.19 1.41 5.00
N LYS A 29 4.32 1.65 3.71
CA LYS A 29 4.92 2.89 3.19
C LYS A 29 4.01 4.09 3.42
N LYS A 30 2.72 3.98 3.11
CA LYS A 30 1.75 5.09 3.18
C LYS A 30 1.52 5.60 4.59
N TYR A 31 1.38 4.68 5.56
CA TYR A 31 1.06 5.03 6.95
C TYR A 31 2.23 4.85 7.91
N HIS A 32 3.40 4.48 7.38
CA HIS A 32 4.59 4.18 8.21
C HIS A 32 4.33 3.10 9.27
N PHE A 33 3.50 2.11 8.96
CA PHE A 33 3.25 1.00 9.88
C PHE A 33 4.53 0.19 10.12
N GLN A 34 5.04 0.26 11.34
CA GLN A 34 6.24 -0.47 11.77
C GLN A 34 5.94 -1.97 11.95
N ASN A 35 4.76 -2.29 12.49
CA ASN A 35 4.35 -3.62 12.88
C ASN A 35 3.08 -4.04 12.14
N LEU A 36 3.15 -4.21 10.82
CA LEU A 36 2.06 -4.80 10.06
C LEU A 36 2.30 -6.31 9.97
N VAL A 37 1.31 -7.09 10.39
CA VAL A 37 1.35 -8.55 10.42
C VAL A 37 0.33 -9.10 9.41
N SER A 38 0.80 -9.88 8.45
CA SER A 38 -0.04 -10.61 7.49
C SER A 38 -0.54 -11.91 8.13
N LEU A 39 -1.86 -12.13 8.14
CA LEU A 39 -2.49 -13.35 8.62
C LEU A 39 -3.03 -14.22 7.47
N GLY A 40 -3.32 -13.59 6.34
CA GLY A 40 -3.92 -14.22 5.16
C GLY A 40 -2.94 -14.76 4.13
N SER A 41 -1.63 -14.61 4.32
CA SER A 41 -0.61 -15.15 3.43
C SER A 41 0.33 -16.12 4.15
N GLN A 42 0.77 -17.16 3.44
CA GLN A 42 1.90 -17.97 3.92
C GLN A 42 3.20 -17.35 3.42
N GLU A 43 4.13 -17.07 4.34
CA GLU A 43 5.45 -16.53 4.00
C GLU A 43 6.12 -17.39 2.91
N GLY A 44 6.57 -16.75 1.84
CA GLY A 44 7.25 -17.43 0.72
C GLY A 44 6.34 -18.12 -0.29
N THR A 45 5.01 -17.99 -0.18
CA THR A 45 4.06 -18.52 -1.17
C THR A 45 3.00 -17.48 -1.55
N ASP A 46 2.46 -17.58 -2.78
CA ASP A 46 1.31 -16.75 -3.20
C ASP A 46 -0.04 -17.32 -2.72
N LYS A 47 -0.02 -18.31 -1.81
CA LYS A 47 -1.23 -18.94 -1.29
C LYS A 47 -1.81 -18.13 -0.14
N THR A 48 -3.11 -17.83 -0.24
CA THR A 48 -3.87 -17.22 0.85
C THR A 48 -4.30 -18.28 1.86
N THR A 49 -4.13 -17.98 3.15
CA THR A 49 -4.80 -18.68 4.23
C THR A 49 -6.04 -17.90 4.65
N LYS A 50 -7.06 -18.58 5.17
CA LYS A 50 -8.27 -17.90 5.66
C LYS A 50 -7.99 -17.22 7.01
N GLY A 51 -7.34 -16.04 6.97
CA GLY A 51 -7.22 -15.16 8.12
C GLY A 51 -8.34 -14.10 8.13
N ILE A 52 -8.81 -13.70 9.31
CA ILE A 52 -9.68 -12.54 9.49
C ILE A 52 -9.13 -11.77 10.69
N PRO A 53 -8.65 -10.53 10.46
CA PRO A 53 -8.46 -9.86 9.16
C PRO A 53 -7.38 -10.55 8.31
N ASP A 54 -7.23 -10.10 7.04
CA ASP A 54 -6.13 -10.56 6.18
C ASP A 54 -4.77 -10.10 6.73
N SER A 55 -4.74 -8.87 7.23
CA SER A 55 -3.58 -8.29 7.91
C SER A 55 -4.02 -7.35 9.04
N TYR A 56 -3.15 -7.08 9.98
CA TYR A 56 -3.37 -6.03 10.97
C TYR A 56 -2.09 -5.26 11.26
N ALA A 57 -2.26 -4.02 11.72
CA ALA A 57 -1.18 -3.17 12.22
C ALA A 57 -1.55 -2.59 13.58
N GLU A 58 -0.58 -2.02 14.27
CA GLU A 58 -0.80 -1.25 15.48
C GLU A 58 -0.36 0.19 15.28
N GLU A 59 -1.24 1.13 15.63
CA GLU A 59 -0.99 2.57 15.56
C GLU A 59 -1.51 3.24 16.83
N ASN A 60 -0.64 3.94 17.56
CA ASN A 60 -0.99 4.63 18.80
C ASN A 60 -1.69 3.72 19.84
N GLY A 61 -1.25 2.46 19.96
CA GLY A 61 -1.81 1.47 20.89
C GLY A 61 -3.20 0.95 20.50
N LYS A 62 -3.62 1.15 19.26
CA LYS A 62 -4.88 0.63 18.68
C LYS A 62 -4.60 -0.26 17.49
N TYR A 63 -5.40 -1.29 17.32
CA TYR A 63 -5.34 -2.18 16.16
C TYR A 63 -6.02 -1.57 14.96
N ILE A 64 -5.36 -1.68 13.82
CA ILE A 64 -5.86 -1.35 12.49
C ILE A 64 -6.10 -2.66 11.78
N TYR A 65 -7.34 -2.99 11.43
CA TYR A 65 -7.68 -4.22 10.72
C TYR A 65 -7.73 -3.94 9.23
N ILE A 66 -7.13 -4.84 8.44
CA ILE A 66 -6.91 -4.64 7.00
C ILE A 66 -7.49 -5.84 6.26
N MET A 67 -8.32 -5.56 5.24
CA MET A 67 -8.93 -6.55 4.36
C MET A 67 -8.57 -6.25 2.91
N TYR A 68 -8.40 -7.29 2.10
CA TYR A 68 -8.07 -7.18 0.68
C TYR A 68 -9.12 -7.87 -0.19
N GLY A 69 -9.58 -7.18 -1.23
CA GLY A 69 -10.59 -7.68 -2.14
C GLY A 69 -10.20 -7.52 -3.62
N THR A 70 -10.12 -8.65 -4.35
CA THR A 70 -9.87 -8.65 -5.81
C THR A 70 -11.14 -8.97 -6.61
N HIS A 71 -12.31 -8.95 -5.97
CA HIS A 71 -13.55 -9.35 -6.60
C HIS A 71 -14.07 -8.26 -7.54
N LYS A 72 -14.54 -8.65 -8.74
CA LYS A 72 -15.16 -7.70 -9.70
C LYS A 72 -16.40 -7.03 -9.12
N SER A 73 -17.17 -7.77 -8.31
CA SER A 73 -18.32 -7.23 -7.56
C SER A 73 -17.87 -6.79 -6.17
N VAL A 74 -17.36 -5.58 -6.06
CA VAL A 74 -16.69 -5.09 -4.84
C VAL A 74 -17.64 -4.91 -3.65
N LEU A 75 -18.85 -4.38 -3.84
CA LEU A 75 -19.75 -4.03 -2.73
C LEU A 75 -20.20 -5.22 -1.89
N PRO A 76 -20.67 -6.36 -2.46
CA PRO A 76 -21.00 -7.53 -1.66
C PRO A 76 -19.79 -8.03 -0.86
N LYS A 77 -18.59 -8.01 -1.46
CA LYS A 77 -17.35 -8.42 -0.81
C LYS A 77 -17.01 -7.51 0.37
N LEU A 78 -17.04 -6.19 0.18
CA LEU A 78 -16.75 -5.23 1.26
C LEU A 78 -17.76 -5.35 2.42
N ARG A 79 -19.05 -5.53 2.14
CA ARG A 79 -20.05 -5.77 3.18
C ARG A 79 -19.76 -7.04 3.99
N GLU A 80 -19.37 -8.10 3.29
CA GLU A 80 -18.98 -9.36 3.94
C GLU A 80 -17.73 -9.16 4.81
N ASP A 81 -16.69 -8.56 4.29
CA ASP A 81 -15.43 -8.33 5.00
C ASP A 81 -15.62 -7.49 6.26
N ILE A 82 -16.40 -6.42 6.19
CA ILE A 82 -16.72 -5.57 7.35
C ILE A 82 -17.46 -6.40 8.42
N ARG A 83 -18.44 -7.23 8.03
CA ARG A 83 -19.16 -8.10 8.96
C ARG A 83 -18.23 -9.10 9.62
N LEU A 84 -17.40 -9.78 8.83
CA LEU A 84 -16.45 -10.78 9.33
C LEU A 84 -15.45 -10.18 10.34
N VAL A 85 -14.92 -8.99 10.05
CA VAL A 85 -14.05 -8.27 10.99
C VAL A 85 -14.77 -7.94 12.28
N LYS A 86 -16.02 -7.42 12.23
CA LYS A 86 -16.82 -7.13 13.44
C LYS A 86 -17.12 -8.39 14.24
N GLU A 87 -17.47 -9.48 13.57
CA GLU A 87 -17.66 -10.77 14.24
C GLU A 87 -16.38 -11.28 14.91
N LYS A 88 -15.24 -11.12 14.25
CA LYS A 88 -13.94 -11.50 14.79
C LYS A 88 -13.60 -10.69 16.04
N ILE A 89 -13.75 -9.35 15.99
CA ILE A 89 -13.54 -8.46 17.13
C ILE A 89 -14.40 -8.93 18.33
N TYR A 90 -15.68 -9.23 18.07
CA TYR A 90 -16.61 -9.71 19.09
C TYR A 90 -16.20 -11.06 19.66
N LYS A 91 -15.90 -12.05 18.81
CA LYS A 91 -15.49 -13.40 19.21
C LYS A 91 -14.20 -13.41 20.03
N ASP A 92 -13.25 -12.56 19.67
CA ASP A 92 -11.97 -12.46 20.36
C ASP A 92 -12.05 -11.58 21.63
N ASN A 93 -13.24 -11.07 21.94
CA ASN A 93 -13.49 -10.19 23.09
C ASN A 93 -12.57 -8.96 23.15
N ILE A 94 -12.23 -8.40 21.97
CA ILE A 94 -11.38 -7.23 21.87
C ILE A 94 -12.20 -5.99 22.19
N LYS A 95 -11.73 -5.20 23.17
CA LYS A 95 -12.42 -3.97 23.55
C LYS A 95 -12.47 -2.99 22.38
N GLU A 96 -13.64 -2.42 22.12
CA GLU A 96 -13.87 -1.43 21.05
C GLU A 96 -12.84 -0.30 21.06
N ALA A 97 -12.51 0.22 22.25
CA ALA A 97 -11.51 1.28 22.42
C ALA A 97 -10.10 0.93 21.90
N LYS A 98 -9.82 -0.38 21.74
CA LYS A 98 -8.56 -0.88 21.18
C LYS A 98 -8.54 -0.95 19.66
N ILE A 99 -9.67 -0.69 19.00
CA ILE A 99 -9.75 -0.68 17.54
C ILE A 99 -9.64 0.77 17.06
N GLY A 100 -8.69 1.04 16.17
CA GLY A 100 -8.48 2.37 15.57
C GLY A 100 -9.38 2.56 14.34
N ARG A 101 -9.23 1.67 13.37
CA ARG A 101 -9.99 1.70 12.11
C ARG A 101 -9.95 0.34 11.40
N ILE A 102 -10.83 0.20 10.42
CA ILE A 102 -10.83 -0.88 9.45
C ILE A 102 -10.42 -0.29 8.10
N ILE A 103 -9.42 -0.85 7.45
CA ILE A 103 -9.00 -0.48 6.10
C ILE A 103 -9.42 -1.61 5.16
N CYS A 104 -10.12 -1.28 4.08
CA CYS A 104 -10.44 -2.21 3.00
C CYS A 104 -9.79 -1.74 1.71
N CYS A 105 -8.79 -2.49 1.23
CA CYS A 105 -8.16 -2.27 -0.07
C CYS A 105 -8.86 -3.12 -1.14
N HIS A 106 -9.12 -2.54 -2.32
CA HIS A 106 -9.81 -3.27 -3.39
C HIS A 106 -9.32 -2.88 -4.79
N THR A 107 -9.42 -3.84 -5.72
CA THR A 107 -9.01 -3.63 -7.12
C THR A 107 -10.07 -2.95 -7.98
N SER A 108 -11.23 -2.63 -7.44
CA SER A 108 -12.29 -1.91 -8.15
C SER A 108 -12.06 -0.40 -8.11
N SER A 109 -12.46 0.29 -9.18
CA SER A 109 -12.22 1.73 -9.33
C SER A 109 -13.26 2.61 -8.64
N ASN A 110 -14.51 2.20 -8.65
CA ASN A 110 -15.61 3.13 -8.35
C ASN A 110 -16.52 2.60 -7.24
N ILE A 111 -16.54 3.32 -6.14
CA ILE A 111 -17.59 3.23 -5.12
C ILE A 111 -18.28 4.58 -5.09
N GLU A 112 -19.60 4.59 -5.31
CA GLU A 112 -20.42 5.79 -5.26
C GLU A 112 -20.49 6.33 -3.82
N ILE A 113 -20.72 7.65 -3.67
CA ILE A 113 -20.80 8.31 -2.37
C ILE A 113 -21.83 7.62 -1.45
N LYS A 114 -23.04 7.35 -1.99
CA LYS A 114 -24.09 6.66 -1.23
C LYS A 114 -23.71 5.26 -0.75
N GLN A 115 -22.97 4.52 -1.59
CA GLN A 115 -22.47 3.19 -1.25
C GLN A 115 -21.38 3.25 -0.18
N LYS A 116 -20.53 4.28 -0.24
CA LYS A 116 -19.52 4.54 0.78
C LYS A 116 -20.18 4.85 2.13
N GLU A 117 -21.16 5.73 2.16
CA GLU A 117 -21.92 6.05 3.37
C GLU A 117 -22.59 4.80 3.99
N GLU A 118 -23.17 3.92 3.15
CA GLU A 118 -23.73 2.64 3.60
C GLU A 118 -22.68 1.74 4.25
N LEU A 119 -21.49 1.64 3.66
CA LEU A 119 -20.40 0.84 4.21
C LEU A 119 -19.85 1.44 5.51
N GLU A 120 -19.73 2.75 5.59
CA GLU A 120 -19.33 3.46 6.80
C GLU A 120 -20.34 3.24 7.94
N GLU A 121 -21.64 3.25 7.64
CA GLU A 121 -22.69 2.93 8.63
C GLU A 121 -22.59 1.47 9.10
N LEU A 122 -22.35 0.54 8.18
CA LEU A 122 -22.16 -0.85 8.50
C LEU A 122 -20.93 -1.09 9.40
N ALA A 123 -19.88 -0.31 9.20
CA ALA A 123 -18.63 -0.43 9.96
C ALA A 123 -18.74 0.09 11.39
N LYS A 124 -19.72 0.95 11.69
CA LYS A 124 -19.88 1.51 13.04
C LYS A 124 -19.86 0.44 14.13
N PRO A 125 -19.22 0.70 15.26
CA PRO A 125 -18.68 1.99 15.74
C PRO A 125 -17.27 2.30 15.23
N TYR A 126 -16.67 1.48 14.35
CA TYR A 126 -15.31 1.65 13.88
C TYR A 126 -15.25 2.60 12.69
N LYS A 127 -14.15 3.36 12.58
CA LYS A 127 -13.85 4.16 11.39
C LYS A 127 -13.53 3.21 10.22
N LEU A 128 -14.15 3.44 9.06
CA LEU A 128 -13.85 2.73 7.82
C LEU A 128 -13.00 3.60 6.90
N GLU A 129 -12.01 2.98 6.27
CA GLU A 129 -11.21 3.57 5.22
C GLU A 129 -11.21 2.64 4.00
N LEU A 130 -11.61 3.18 2.85
CA LEU A 130 -11.70 2.44 1.59
C LEU A 130 -10.61 2.94 0.66
N ILE A 131 -9.75 2.04 0.20
CA ILE A 131 -8.62 2.33 -0.68
C ILE A 131 -8.82 1.55 -1.98
N GLY A 132 -9.21 2.25 -3.04
CA GLY A 132 -9.44 1.66 -4.36
C GLY A 132 -8.17 1.62 -5.21
N VAL A 133 -8.24 0.86 -6.31
CA VAL A 133 -7.13 0.72 -7.26
C VAL A 133 -6.62 2.06 -7.78
N ASN A 134 -7.51 3.05 -7.99
CA ASN A 134 -7.13 4.36 -8.51
C ASN A 134 -6.22 5.12 -7.54
N GLU A 135 -6.50 5.03 -6.24
CA GLU A 135 -5.69 5.66 -5.21
C GLU A 135 -4.31 4.98 -5.13
N ILE A 136 -4.29 3.64 -5.10
CA ILE A 136 -3.04 2.87 -5.09
C ILE A 136 -2.23 3.20 -6.34
N ALA A 137 -2.84 3.15 -7.53
CA ALA A 137 -2.14 3.41 -8.79
C ALA A 137 -1.59 4.84 -8.86
N ASN A 138 -2.35 5.83 -8.40
CA ASN A 138 -1.90 7.21 -8.34
C ASN A 138 -0.70 7.37 -7.39
N ASP A 139 -0.73 6.75 -6.22
CA ASP A 139 0.39 6.78 -5.29
C ASP A 139 1.62 6.08 -5.87
N LEU A 140 1.44 4.93 -6.55
CA LEU A 140 2.53 4.19 -7.19
C LEU A 140 3.21 4.93 -8.35
N THR A 141 2.62 6.02 -8.85
CA THR A 141 3.33 6.92 -9.80
C THR A 141 4.32 7.84 -9.11
N LYS A 142 4.18 8.04 -7.80
CA LYS A 142 5.09 8.89 -7.02
C LYS A 142 6.40 8.17 -6.78
N LEU A 143 7.48 8.93 -6.80
CA LEU A 143 8.84 8.43 -6.70
C LEU A 143 9.08 7.52 -5.49
N GLU A 144 8.58 7.92 -4.32
CA GLU A 144 8.74 7.17 -3.09
C GLU A 144 8.04 5.79 -3.10
N PHE A 145 7.14 5.53 -4.07
CA PHE A 145 6.41 4.26 -4.22
C PHE A 145 6.83 3.45 -5.45
N GLN A 146 7.65 4.00 -6.36
CA GLN A 146 7.99 3.33 -7.63
C GLN A 146 8.63 1.96 -7.47
N PHE A 147 9.39 1.75 -6.39
CA PHE A 147 9.96 0.44 -6.11
C PHE A 147 8.90 -0.65 -5.97
N LEU A 148 7.69 -0.31 -5.47
CA LEU A 148 6.56 -1.26 -5.38
C LEU A 148 6.03 -1.64 -6.76
N SER A 149 5.95 -0.69 -7.70
CA SER A 149 5.55 -0.98 -9.09
C SER A 149 6.53 -1.95 -9.73
N LYS A 150 7.82 -1.80 -9.50
CA LYS A 150 8.86 -2.70 -10.02
C LYS A 150 8.78 -4.08 -9.36
N GLU A 151 8.68 -4.14 -8.04
CA GLU A 151 8.74 -5.38 -7.27
C GLU A 151 7.48 -6.24 -7.46
N TYR A 152 6.30 -5.64 -7.35
CA TYR A 152 5.03 -6.39 -7.32
C TYR A 152 4.31 -6.45 -8.67
N LEU A 153 4.54 -5.48 -9.56
CA LEU A 153 3.86 -5.40 -10.84
C LEU A 153 4.78 -5.68 -12.05
N SER A 154 6.08 -5.81 -11.81
CA SER A 154 7.10 -5.91 -12.88
C SER A 154 7.06 -4.72 -13.84
N ILE A 155 6.64 -3.56 -13.36
CA ILE A 155 6.55 -2.32 -14.10
C ILE A 155 7.67 -1.41 -13.63
N SER A 156 8.58 -1.04 -14.54
CA SER A 156 9.58 0.00 -14.33
C SER A 156 9.32 1.15 -15.28
N GLU A 157 9.51 2.38 -14.84
CA GLU A 157 9.66 3.47 -15.79
C GLU A 157 10.85 3.15 -16.69
N SER A 158 10.68 3.38 -17.99
CA SER A 158 11.84 3.37 -18.90
C SER A 158 12.79 4.44 -18.40
N THR A 159 14.07 4.14 -18.34
CA THR A 159 15.17 4.99 -17.88
C THR A 159 15.33 6.29 -18.70
N GLU A 160 14.38 6.66 -19.52
CA GLU A 160 14.36 7.88 -20.32
C GLU A 160 13.89 9.13 -19.56
N GLN A 161 13.34 9.01 -18.34
CA GLN A 161 13.25 10.16 -17.47
C GLN A 161 14.61 10.36 -16.79
N ILE A 162 15.43 11.17 -17.43
CA ILE A 162 16.59 11.81 -16.81
C ILE A 162 16.02 12.55 -15.59
N TRP A 163 16.28 12.03 -14.41
CA TRP A 163 15.91 12.66 -13.15
C TRP A 163 16.52 14.07 -13.14
N ASN A 164 15.69 15.05 -12.93
CA ASN A 164 16.20 16.38 -12.63
C ASN A 164 17.04 16.25 -11.35
N ILE A 165 18.30 16.67 -11.39
CA ILE A 165 19.24 16.66 -10.26
C ILE A 165 18.59 17.24 -8.99
N ASP A 166 17.74 18.26 -9.16
CA ASP A 166 17.01 18.88 -8.05
C ASP A 166 16.01 17.94 -7.38
N ASP A 167 15.36 17.05 -8.13
CA ASP A 167 14.45 16.06 -7.58
C ASP A 167 15.21 14.92 -6.88
N PHE A 168 16.34 14.52 -7.42
CA PHE A 168 17.26 13.56 -6.79
C PHE A 168 17.80 14.12 -5.46
N ILE A 169 18.21 15.38 -5.42
CA ILE A 169 18.69 16.06 -4.21
C ILE A 169 17.58 16.16 -3.16
N LYS A 170 16.37 16.56 -3.53
CA LYS A 170 15.21 16.64 -2.61
C LYS A 170 14.89 15.29 -1.95
N ILE A 171 15.01 14.20 -2.70
CA ILE A 171 14.74 12.84 -2.19
C ILE A 171 15.85 12.41 -1.24
N HIS A 172 17.10 12.64 -1.60
CA HIS A 172 18.22 12.37 -0.70
C HIS A 172 18.19 13.25 0.55
N ASP A 173 17.76 14.49 0.45
CA ASP A 173 17.61 15.38 1.61
C ASP A 173 16.43 14.99 2.51
N SER A 174 15.34 14.47 1.95
CA SER A 174 14.21 13.95 2.73
C SER A 174 14.47 12.57 3.35
N SER A 175 15.43 11.82 2.82
CA SER A 175 15.84 10.50 3.34
C SER A 175 17.00 10.55 4.33
N LYS A 176 17.51 11.74 4.65
CA LYS A 176 18.58 11.91 5.64
C LYS A 176 18.12 11.50 7.05
N THR A 177 18.19 10.20 7.31
CA THR A 177 18.65 9.74 8.61
C THR A 177 20.12 10.14 8.71
N ASN A 178 20.50 10.85 9.76
CA ASN A 178 21.78 11.47 10.07
C ASN A 178 23.05 10.58 9.95
N ALA A 179 23.26 9.94 8.82
CA ALA A 179 24.55 9.31 8.52
C ALA A 179 25.40 10.36 7.80
N PRO A 180 26.56 10.78 8.35
CA PRO A 180 27.45 11.66 7.63
C PRO A 180 27.89 10.95 6.35
N ILE A 181 27.65 11.59 5.19
CA ILE A 181 28.25 11.16 3.94
C ILE A 181 29.76 11.27 4.17
N SER A 182 30.46 10.15 4.12
CA SER A 182 31.93 10.19 4.20
C SER A 182 32.45 10.94 2.96
N ASN A 183 33.50 11.74 3.15
CA ASN A 183 34.13 12.48 2.06
C ASN A 183 34.63 11.58 0.91
N ASP A 184 34.66 10.26 1.09
CA ASP A 184 35.07 9.28 0.10
C ASP A 184 34.08 9.15 -1.09
N TYR A 185 32.81 9.55 -0.89
CA TYR A 185 31.81 9.55 -1.98
C TYR A 185 31.91 10.76 -2.91
N ILE A 186 32.59 11.84 -2.51
CA ILE A 186 32.72 13.07 -3.34
C ILE A 186 33.77 12.86 -4.43
N GLY A 187 34.71 11.91 -4.27
CA GLY A 187 35.70 11.57 -5.27
C GLY A 187 35.11 10.96 -6.55
N ASP A 188 34.12 10.10 -6.41
CA ASP A 188 33.50 9.39 -7.55
C ASP A 188 32.63 10.29 -8.44
N ILE A 189 32.08 11.37 -7.89
CA ILE A 189 31.23 12.32 -8.67
C ILE A 189 32.07 13.20 -9.59
N SER A 190 33.30 13.54 -9.22
CA SER A 190 34.19 14.34 -10.04
C SER A 190 34.62 13.59 -11.33
N ASP A 191 34.78 12.28 -11.27
CA ASP A 191 35.11 11.45 -12.42
C ASP A 191 33.94 11.33 -13.41
N ILE A 192 32.68 11.27 -12.89
CA ILE A 192 31.49 11.25 -13.72
C ILE A 192 31.28 12.60 -14.42
N VAL A 193 31.51 13.71 -13.72
CA VAL A 193 31.39 15.06 -14.31
C VAL A 193 32.46 15.31 -15.37
N SER A 194 33.70 14.81 -15.18
CA SER A 194 34.75 14.92 -16.18
C SER A 194 34.46 14.14 -17.47
N TRP A 195 33.71 13.05 -17.37
CA TRP A 195 33.32 12.22 -18.50
C TRP A 195 32.19 12.84 -19.34
N ILE A 196 31.30 13.64 -18.72
CA ILE A 196 30.20 14.34 -19.42
C ILE A 196 30.69 15.62 -20.12
N THR A 197 31.82 16.19 -19.70
CA THR A 197 32.36 17.46 -20.23
C THR A 197 33.54 17.27 -21.21
N SER A 198 33.94 16.05 -21.51
CA SER A 198 34.93 15.66 -22.53
C SER A 198 34.22 15.18 -23.80
#